data_83cf3a19b8fb1fd8e0bf7122be793e52
#
_entry.id   83cf3a19b8fb1fd8e0bf7122be793e52
#
_cell.length_a   1.000
_cell.length_b   1.000
_cell.length_c   1.000
_cell.angle_alpha   90.00
_cell.angle_beta   90.00
_cell.angle_gamma   90.00
#
_symmetry.space_group_name_H-M   'P 1'
#
loop_
_entity.id
_entity.type
_entity.pdbx_description
1 polymer ?
#
loop_
_entity_poly.entity_id
_entity_poly.type
_entity_poly.pdbx_seq_one_letter_code
_entity_poly.pdbx_strand_id
1 'polypeptide(L)'
;MVVPFLLALLPAVALCLLHAPVYATPPDDFVQELFARGQFQATASSLMPYTLVFVSAPLSALYQLAPQVPWYALMLLAMLVVSFWIAWSQLFSLGLSRARLVCLGAVLLSCEIVCVWYFTYTIVAFIVFAAGLMLIMPRAVFGDAGRPSLADIAGYVLVALGFSLRPESGVAALVLFAPFLVWALARSRRAGTLLRAVAVVAVIAISYGAGQVAYRATPGWEDFPSYLDAGRKVLDTQRMDVSRVREQAPELSDNDVAMMYDWDFVDHEVFSTDLFKRISKAESTYGLAHLIASFKAKVTYLLIALTALLLAVAAALSRMKGLEKSVRVLSFGVVAMALLSYMLIVMRGRPRLHIVIPVAIVTLFALLVCCQGPTERKGRHSADAVPAPGARARVVAAITCVVCAAGLGMFWVTTVRPLQSRLSLPFAAAASEYVESHPDELVVFGHTQSAWFSGTDAFASARWQCPDNILLVGGWESETAPWDTCLERWGLTDAAPLMQLATRRDMTLVATEATAKLYEAYLQEHVDPSVIATKVSDLGAGAISSKMISVWNFSSATGMPTA
;
A
#
# COMPACT_ATOMS: atom_id res chain seq x y z
N MET A 1 -18.42 -11.14 22.54
CA MET A 1 -17.06 -11.09 21.95
C MET A 1 -16.82 -12.18 20.90
N VAL A 2 -17.34 -13.41 21.08
CA VAL A 2 -17.11 -14.54 20.13
C VAL A 2 -17.69 -14.26 18.73
N VAL A 3 -18.96 -13.84 18.62
CA VAL A 3 -19.61 -13.60 17.30
C VAL A 3 -18.88 -12.56 16.47
N PRO A 4 -18.51 -11.35 16.97
CA PRO A 4 -17.69 -10.39 16.22
C PRO A 4 -16.35 -10.95 15.74
N PHE A 5 -15.69 -11.76 16.57
CA PHE A 5 -14.44 -12.42 16.21
C PHE A 5 -14.61 -13.42 15.07
N LEU A 6 -15.64 -14.28 15.15
CA LEU A 6 -15.94 -15.25 14.10
C LEU A 6 -16.32 -14.55 12.77
N LEU A 7 -17.04 -13.44 12.84
CA LEU A 7 -17.39 -12.66 11.64
C LEU A 7 -16.18 -12.03 10.96
N ALA A 8 -15.12 -11.72 11.71
CA ALA A 8 -13.87 -11.24 11.14
C ALA A 8 -12.94 -12.38 10.69
N LEU A 9 -12.95 -13.52 11.37
CA LEU A 9 -12.02 -14.61 11.08
C LEU A 9 -12.50 -15.50 9.94
N LEU A 10 -13.78 -15.93 9.98
CA LEU A 10 -14.28 -16.95 9.05
C LEU A 10 -14.28 -16.49 7.57
N PRO A 11 -14.72 -15.26 7.22
CA PRO A 11 -14.62 -14.78 5.85
C PRO A 11 -13.19 -14.72 5.34
N ALA A 12 -12.27 -14.20 6.16
CA ALA A 12 -10.85 -14.10 5.81
C ALA A 12 -10.24 -15.49 5.55
N VAL A 13 -10.45 -16.44 6.44
CA VAL A 13 -9.97 -17.83 6.29
C VAL A 13 -10.62 -18.51 5.09
N ALA A 14 -11.95 -18.39 4.94
CA ALA A 14 -12.67 -19.01 3.82
C ALA A 14 -12.17 -18.49 2.47
N LEU A 15 -11.94 -17.18 2.35
CA LEU A 15 -11.40 -16.58 1.12
C LEU A 15 -9.98 -17.06 0.83
N CYS A 16 -9.11 -17.15 1.83
CA CYS A 16 -7.76 -17.67 1.68
C CYS A 16 -7.74 -19.16 1.26
N LEU A 17 -8.71 -19.96 1.73
CA LEU A 17 -8.83 -21.36 1.35
C LEU A 17 -9.43 -21.56 -0.05
N LEU A 18 -10.35 -20.68 -0.45
CA LEU A 18 -10.98 -20.74 -1.78
C LEU A 18 -10.07 -20.22 -2.88
N HIS A 19 -9.32 -19.17 -2.58
CA HIS A 19 -8.44 -18.50 -3.51
C HIS A 19 -7.23 -17.97 -2.75
N ALA A 20 -6.05 -18.48 -3.04
CA ALA A 20 -4.82 -17.95 -2.48
C ALA A 20 -4.75 -16.42 -2.69
N PRO A 21 -4.47 -15.64 -1.63
CA PRO A 21 -4.38 -14.19 -1.76
C PRO A 21 -3.19 -13.81 -2.65
N VAL A 22 -3.42 -12.84 -3.53
CA VAL A 22 -2.38 -12.28 -4.41
C VAL A 22 -2.12 -10.86 -3.99
N TYR A 23 -0.87 -10.47 -3.88
CA TYR A 23 -0.52 -9.08 -3.58
C TYR A 23 -1.05 -8.14 -4.68
N ALA A 24 -1.80 -7.12 -4.27
CA ALA A 24 -2.37 -6.15 -5.19
C ALA A 24 -1.33 -5.18 -5.76
N THR A 25 -0.24 -4.96 -5.01
CA THR A 25 0.95 -4.22 -5.43
C THR A 25 2.17 -5.16 -5.34
N PRO A 26 2.29 -6.14 -6.27
CA PRO A 26 3.29 -7.19 -6.14
C PRO A 26 4.72 -6.68 -5.95
N PRO A 27 5.20 -5.65 -6.68
CA PRO A 27 6.55 -5.15 -6.47
C PRO A 27 6.82 -4.75 -5.03
N ASP A 28 5.94 -3.91 -4.46
CA ASP A 28 6.13 -3.39 -3.11
C ASP A 28 6.03 -4.47 -2.03
N ASP A 29 4.96 -5.28 -2.07
CA ASP A 29 4.69 -6.27 -1.02
C ASP A 29 5.70 -7.43 -1.05
N PHE A 30 6.01 -7.93 -2.26
CA PHE A 30 6.92 -9.06 -2.42
C PHE A 30 8.36 -8.68 -2.09
N VAL A 31 8.80 -7.50 -2.53
CA VAL A 31 10.14 -6.99 -2.23
C VAL A 31 10.34 -6.83 -0.72
N GLN A 32 9.37 -6.29 0.02
CA GLN A 32 9.48 -6.23 1.48
C GLN A 32 9.62 -7.62 2.13
N GLU A 33 8.91 -8.62 1.61
CA GLU A 33 9.06 -9.99 2.07
C GLU A 33 10.46 -10.53 1.78
N LEU A 34 11.04 -10.26 0.59
CA LEU A 34 12.41 -10.65 0.25
C LEU A 34 13.44 -10.04 1.19
N PHE A 35 13.30 -8.76 1.54
CA PHE A 35 14.17 -8.10 2.52
C PHE A 35 14.07 -8.78 3.89
N ALA A 36 12.85 -9.01 4.38
CA ALA A 36 12.64 -9.66 5.67
C ALA A 36 13.24 -11.06 5.75
N ARG A 37 13.22 -11.79 4.62
CA ARG A 37 13.73 -13.17 4.51
C ARG A 37 15.23 -13.26 4.24
N GLY A 38 15.88 -12.15 3.88
CA GLY A 38 17.29 -12.15 3.46
C GLY A 38 17.52 -12.69 2.05
N GLN A 39 16.54 -12.62 1.18
CA GLN A 39 16.64 -13.13 -0.19
C GLN A 39 17.35 -12.16 -1.15
N PHE A 40 17.54 -10.90 -0.76
CA PHE A 40 18.41 -9.94 -1.45
C PHE A 40 19.87 -9.99 -0.96
N GLN A 41 20.10 -10.63 0.19
CA GLN A 41 21.41 -10.77 0.82
C GLN A 41 21.46 -12.08 1.62
N ALA A 42 22.61 -12.42 2.17
CA ALA A 42 22.78 -13.66 2.95
C ALA A 42 22.01 -13.68 4.29
N THR A 43 21.56 -12.53 4.78
CA THR A 43 20.87 -12.38 6.07
C THR A 43 19.59 -11.58 5.94
N ALA A 44 18.59 -11.94 6.76
CA ALA A 44 17.34 -11.20 6.84
C ALA A 44 17.57 -9.77 7.34
N SER A 45 16.99 -8.78 6.63
CA SER A 45 17.13 -7.38 7.01
C SER A 45 16.04 -6.94 8.00
N SER A 46 16.45 -6.22 9.04
CA SER A 46 15.53 -5.52 9.94
C SER A 46 15.05 -4.18 9.40
N LEU A 47 15.60 -3.72 8.27
CA LEU A 47 15.20 -2.50 7.56
C LEU A 47 14.59 -2.85 6.21
N MET A 48 13.61 -2.07 5.80
CA MET A 48 12.84 -2.25 4.57
C MET A 48 12.48 -0.88 3.98
N PRO A 49 12.29 -0.76 2.66
CA PRO A 49 12.05 0.54 2.01
C PRO A 49 10.88 1.35 2.56
N TYR A 50 9.79 0.71 2.99
CA TYR A 50 8.56 1.41 3.37
C TYR A 50 8.12 1.17 4.81
N THR A 51 8.66 0.13 5.45
CA THR A 51 8.19 -0.36 6.74
C THR A 51 9.20 -0.04 7.83
N LEU A 52 8.75 0.63 8.91
CA LEU A 52 9.61 1.04 10.01
C LEU A 52 9.93 -0.14 10.95
N VAL A 53 10.97 0.02 11.75
CA VAL A 53 11.63 -0.99 12.58
C VAL A 53 10.70 -1.74 13.55
N PHE A 54 9.61 -1.12 14.03
CA PHE A 54 8.67 -1.81 14.93
C PHE A 54 7.86 -2.93 14.27
N VAL A 55 7.81 -2.96 12.94
CA VAL A 55 7.21 -4.06 12.18
C VAL A 55 8.29 -4.89 11.51
N SER A 56 9.28 -4.25 10.87
CA SER A 56 10.28 -4.95 10.08
C SER A 56 11.22 -5.81 10.91
N ALA A 57 11.68 -5.35 12.08
CA ALA A 57 12.60 -6.13 12.90
C ALA A 57 11.95 -7.41 13.50
N PRO A 58 10.74 -7.38 14.10
CA PRO A 58 10.07 -8.61 14.51
C PRO A 58 9.80 -9.57 13.34
N LEU A 59 9.43 -9.04 12.18
CA LEU A 59 9.16 -9.85 11.00
C LEU A 59 10.45 -10.55 10.51
N SER A 60 11.56 -9.84 10.40
CA SER A 60 12.87 -10.40 10.08
C SER A 60 13.28 -11.49 11.08
N ALA A 61 13.09 -11.26 12.38
CA ALA A 61 13.37 -12.27 13.40
C ALA A 61 12.51 -13.54 13.24
N LEU A 62 11.24 -13.41 12.88
CA LEU A 62 10.37 -14.57 12.60
C LEU A 62 10.85 -15.37 11.41
N TYR A 63 11.32 -14.73 10.34
CA TYR A 63 11.90 -15.42 9.19
C TYR A 63 13.22 -16.11 9.51
N GLN A 64 14.04 -15.55 10.42
CA GLN A 64 15.25 -16.23 10.90
C GLN A 64 14.92 -17.51 11.70
N LEU A 65 13.80 -17.50 12.44
CA LEU A 65 13.36 -18.66 13.23
C LEU A 65 12.70 -19.74 12.36
N ALA A 66 11.89 -19.35 11.38
CA ALA A 66 11.14 -20.27 10.53
C ALA A 66 10.95 -19.68 9.12
N PRO A 67 11.97 -19.78 8.24
CA PRO A 67 11.98 -19.12 6.92
C PRO A 67 10.93 -19.68 5.94
N GLN A 68 10.40 -20.89 6.19
CA GLN A 68 9.41 -21.54 5.36
C GLN A 68 7.97 -21.05 5.61
N VAL A 69 7.76 -20.28 6.67
CA VAL A 69 6.43 -19.77 7.03
C VAL A 69 6.23 -18.41 6.37
N PRO A 70 5.08 -18.15 5.70
CA PRO A 70 4.82 -16.87 5.06
C PRO A 70 4.44 -15.80 6.09
N TRP A 71 5.39 -15.42 6.94
CA TRP A 71 5.16 -14.52 8.07
C TRP A 71 4.62 -13.16 7.67
N TYR A 72 5.07 -12.62 6.54
CA TYR A 72 4.61 -11.32 6.04
C TYR A 72 3.10 -11.37 5.73
N ALA A 73 2.66 -12.34 4.93
CA ALA A 73 1.25 -12.49 4.60
C ALA A 73 0.38 -12.82 5.82
N LEU A 74 0.87 -13.69 6.71
CA LEU A 74 0.16 -14.04 7.95
C LEU A 74 0.03 -12.84 8.90
N MET A 75 1.07 -12.02 9.02
CA MET A 75 1.05 -10.79 9.81
C MET A 75 0.01 -9.81 9.26
N LEU A 76 0.01 -9.55 7.95
CA LEU A 76 -0.96 -8.66 7.31
C LEU A 76 -2.39 -9.18 7.51
N LEU A 77 -2.63 -10.49 7.34
CA LEU A 77 -3.93 -11.09 7.53
C LEU A 77 -4.40 -11.01 8.98
N ALA A 78 -3.52 -11.31 9.95
CA ALA A 78 -3.82 -11.18 11.38
C ALA A 78 -4.18 -9.74 11.75
N MET A 79 -3.45 -8.77 11.23
CA MET A 79 -3.74 -7.35 11.42
C MET A 79 -5.13 -6.96 10.88
N LEU A 80 -5.51 -7.44 9.69
CA LEU A 80 -6.85 -7.24 9.12
C LEU A 80 -7.93 -7.86 10.01
N VAL A 81 -7.78 -9.13 10.39
CA VAL A 81 -8.75 -9.86 11.24
C VAL A 81 -8.96 -9.12 12.56
N VAL A 82 -7.88 -8.70 13.24
CA VAL A 82 -7.98 -7.92 14.49
C VAL A 82 -8.71 -6.60 14.27
N SER A 83 -8.42 -5.90 13.19
CA SER A 83 -9.03 -4.61 12.89
C SER A 83 -10.54 -4.73 12.60
N PHE A 84 -10.93 -5.73 11.81
CA PHE A 84 -12.35 -5.99 11.54
C PHE A 84 -13.08 -6.57 12.76
N TRP A 85 -12.41 -7.37 13.60
CA TRP A 85 -12.97 -7.78 14.88
C TRP A 85 -13.33 -6.58 15.76
N ILE A 86 -12.47 -5.57 15.84
CA ILE A 86 -12.77 -4.31 16.55
C ILE A 86 -13.99 -3.62 15.93
N ALA A 87 -14.02 -3.48 14.60
CA ALA A 87 -15.13 -2.83 13.90
C ALA A 87 -16.46 -3.58 14.09
N TRP A 88 -16.46 -4.92 13.98
CA TRP A 88 -17.63 -5.76 14.28
C TRP A 88 -18.06 -5.62 15.74
N SER A 89 -17.11 -5.63 16.69
CA SER A 89 -17.41 -5.47 18.11
C SER A 89 -18.08 -4.13 18.40
N GLN A 90 -17.61 -3.07 17.77
CA GLN A 90 -18.23 -1.75 17.89
C GLN A 90 -19.61 -1.70 17.23
N LEU A 91 -19.79 -2.29 16.05
CA LEU A 91 -21.09 -2.35 15.39
C LEU A 91 -22.13 -3.06 16.26
N PHE A 92 -21.78 -4.19 16.88
CA PHE A 92 -22.68 -4.92 17.78
C PHE A 92 -22.99 -4.14 19.06
N SER A 93 -22.06 -3.32 19.56
CA SER A 93 -22.25 -2.51 20.77
C SER A 93 -23.26 -1.38 20.59
N LEU A 94 -23.59 -0.99 19.35
CA LEU A 94 -24.52 0.11 19.04
C LEU A 94 -25.98 -0.21 19.36
N GLY A 95 -26.35 -1.47 19.63
CA GLY A 95 -27.73 -1.88 19.95
C GLY A 95 -28.72 -1.56 18.83
N LEU A 96 -28.29 -1.75 17.58
CA LEU A 96 -29.10 -1.46 16.39
C LEU A 96 -30.26 -2.43 16.22
N SER A 97 -31.33 -1.98 15.54
CA SER A 97 -32.37 -2.90 15.08
C SER A 97 -31.79 -3.93 14.11
N ARG A 98 -32.36 -5.15 14.08
CA ARG A 98 -31.89 -6.25 13.22
C ARG A 98 -31.67 -5.83 11.76
N ALA A 99 -32.59 -5.06 11.17
CA ALA A 99 -32.46 -4.60 9.79
C ALA A 99 -31.25 -3.66 9.59
N ARG A 100 -30.99 -2.73 10.52
CA ARG A 100 -29.83 -1.83 10.46
C ARG A 100 -28.52 -2.59 10.67
N LEU A 101 -28.52 -3.56 11.59
CA LEU A 101 -27.36 -4.41 11.82
C LEU A 101 -27.04 -5.21 10.55
N VAL A 102 -28.04 -5.76 9.86
CA VAL A 102 -27.85 -6.46 8.58
C VAL A 102 -27.30 -5.52 7.50
N CYS A 103 -27.86 -4.30 7.35
CA CYS A 103 -27.36 -3.34 6.36
C CYS A 103 -25.90 -2.97 6.60
N LEU A 104 -25.56 -2.51 7.82
CA LEU A 104 -24.20 -2.09 8.14
C LEU A 104 -23.24 -3.27 8.19
N GLY A 105 -23.72 -4.43 8.64
CA GLY A 105 -22.94 -5.67 8.62
C GLY A 105 -22.61 -6.12 7.20
N ALA A 106 -23.55 -6.03 6.25
CA ALA A 106 -23.29 -6.35 4.84
C ALA A 106 -22.23 -5.41 4.24
N VAL A 107 -22.29 -4.11 4.56
CA VAL A 107 -21.27 -3.15 4.10
C VAL A 107 -19.91 -3.47 4.73
N LEU A 108 -19.86 -3.72 6.05
CA LEU A 108 -18.62 -4.03 6.77
C LEU A 108 -17.99 -5.33 6.25
N LEU A 109 -18.79 -6.37 6.04
CA LEU A 109 -18.35 -7.63 5.45
C LEU A 109 -17.80 -7.44 4.03
N SER A 110 -18.47 -6.60 3.23
CA SER A 110 -17.98 -6.29 1.88
C SER A 110 -16.63 -5.58 1.91
N CYS A 111 -16.42 -4.66 2.86
CA CYS A 111 -15.13 -4.00 3.05
C CYS A 111 -14.05 -5.01 3.43
N GLU A 112 -14.35 -5.94 4.31
CA GLU A 112 -13.42 -6.99 4.74
C GLU A 112 -13.04 -7.91 3.57
N ILE A 113 -14.03 -8.40 2.81
CA ILE A 113 -13.81 -9.21 1.61
C ILE A 113 -12.92 -8.48 0.60
N VAL A 114 -13.17 -7.20 0.34
CA VAL A 114 -12.35 -6.37 -0.56
C VAL A 114 -10.92 -6.27 -0.06
N CYS A 115 -10.68 -6.11 1.25
CA CYS A 115 -9.32 -6.03 1.82
C CYS A 115 -8.55 -7.35 1.69
N VAL A 116 -9.22 -8.51 1.78
CA VAL A 116 -8.59 -9.82 1.60
C VAL A 116 -8.33 -10.10 0.12
N TRP A 117 -9.24 -9.72 -0.78
CA TRP A 117 -9.08 -9.92 -2.22
C TRP A 117 -8.07 -8.96 -2.86
N TYR A 118 -8.03 -7.72 -2.40
CA TYR A 118 -7.10 -6.70 -2.85
C TYR A 118 -6.03 -6.48 -1.77
N PHE A 119 -5.26 -7.55 -1.54
CA PHE A 119 -4.37 -7.70 -0.42
C PHE A 119 -3.07 -6.91 -0.63
N THR A 120 -2.78 -5.94 0.24
CA THR A 120 -1.55 -5.16 0.22
C THR A 120 -1.31 -4.46 1.57
N TYR A 121 -0.05 -4.36 1.97
CA TYR A 121 0.37 -3.69 3.20
C TYR A 121 -0.16 -2.27 3.34
N THR A 122 -0.30 -1.54 2.22
CA THR A 122 -0.84 -0.18 2.22
C THR A 122 -2.24 -0.12 2.80
N ILE A 123 -3.16 -0.99 2.33
CA ILE A 123 -4.53 -1.06 2.85
C ILE A 123 -4.51 -1.50 4.31
N VAL A 124 -3.71 -2.52 4.64
CA VAL A 124 -3.60 -3.03 6.01
C VAL A 124 -3.15 -1.93 6.97
N ALA A 125 -2.14 -1.15 6.60
CA ALA A 125 -1.65 -0.03 7.39
C ALA A 125 -2.75 1.00 7.74
N PHE A 126 -3.54 1.41 6.73
CA PHE A 126 -4.70 2.29 6.93
C PHE A 126 -5.69 1.71 7.93
N ILE A 127 -6.07 0.44 7.74
CA ILE A 127 -7.12 -0.23 8.50
C ILE A 127 -6.68 -0.47 9.95
N VAL A 128 -5.45 -0.93 10.17
CA VAL A 128 -4.88 -1.17 11.51
C VAL A 128 -4.76 0.13 12.30
N PHE A 129 -4.23 1.18 11.67
CA PHE A 129 -4.13 2.49 12.30
C PHE A 129 -5.51 3.02 12.70
N ALA A 130 -6.50 2.94 11.79
CA ALA A 130 -7.86 3.36 12.06
C ALA A 130 -8.53 2.53 13.16
N ALA A 131 -8.30 1.21 13.21
CA ALA A 131 -8.80 0.35 14.28
C ALA A 131 -8.22 0.75 15.64
N GLY A 132 -6.94 1.14 15.70
CA GLY A 132 -6.34 1.74 16.89
C GLY A 132 -7.06 3.01 17.33
N LEU A 133 -7.35 3.92 16.42
CA LEU A 133 -8.12 5.13 16.69
C LEU A 133 -9.57 4.82 17.13
N MET A 134 -10.20 3.78 16.57
CA MET A 134 -11.52 3.33 16.99
C MET A 134 -11.57 2.91 18.48
N LEU A 135 -10.49 2.40 19.03
CA LEU A 135 -10.40 2.05 20.46
C LEU A 135 -10.18 3.29 21.34
N ILE A 136 -9.42 4.28 20.88
CA ILE A 136 -9.02 5.46 21.65
C ILE A 136 -10.10 6.55 21.60
N MET A 137 -10.63 6.86 20.40
CA MET A 137 -11.46 8.03 20.14
C MET A 137 -12.79 8.07 20.91
N PRO A 138 -13.55 6.97 21.09
CA PRO A 138 -14.80 7.02 21.86
C PRO A 138 -14.60 7.55 23.28
N ARG A 139 -13.50 7.15 23.92
CA ARG A 139 -13.18 7.63 25.28
C ARG A 139 -12.60 9.03 25.28
N ALA A 140 -11.81 9.38 24.27
CA ALA A 140 -11.26 10.71 24.13
C ALA A 140 -12.36 11.77 23.90
N VAL A 141 -13.39 11.41 23.11
CA VAL A 141 -14.44 12.35 22.66
C VAL A 141 -15.65 12.35 23.59
N PHE A 142 -16.10 11.17 24.03
CA PHE A 142 -17.36 10.96 24.73
C PHE A 142 -17.21 10.46 26.17
N GLY A 143 -16.01 9.99 26.56
CA GLY A 143 -15.76 9.40 27.86
C GLY A 143 -15.39 10.38 28.96
N ASP A 144 -15.29 9.86 30.18
CA ASP A 144 -14.74 10.58 31.31
C ASP A 144 -13.21 10.57 31.31
N ALA A 145 -12.61 11.53 32.01
CA ALA A 145 -11.17 11.73 32.15
C ALA A 145 -10.45 10.62 32.98
N GLY A 146 -10.98 9.39 32.95
CA GLY A 146 -10.44 8.24 33.68
C GLY A 146 -9.04 7.81 33.22
N ARG A 147 -8.40 6.94 34.00
CA ARG A 147 -7.11 6.35 33.70
C ARG A 147 -7.13 5.61 32.35
N PRO A 148 -5.97 5.51 31.63
CA PRO A 148 -5.87 4.68 30.44
C PRO A 148 -6.36 3.25 30.71
N SER A 149 -7.16 2.71 29.82
CA SER A 149 -7.67 1.35 29.87
C SER A 149 -6.83 0.41 28.99
N LEU A 150 -6.99 -0.89 29.15
CA LEU A 150 -6.37 -1.89 28.25
C LEU A 150 -6.74 -1.64 26.78
N ALA A 151 -7.94 -1.15 26.50
CA ALA A 151 -8.33 -0.81 25.14
C ALA A 151 -7.60 0.41 24.59
N ASP A 152 -7.28 1.43 25.44
CA ASP A 152 -6.45 2.54 25.02
C ASP A 152 -5.03 2.04 24.69
N ILE A 153 -4.46 1.16 25.52
CA ILE A 153 -3.13 0.55 25.28
C ILE A 153 -3.13 -0.26 23.98
N ALA A 154 -4.11 -1.13 23.78
CA ALA A 154 -4.27 -1.88 22.53
C ALA A 154 -4.42 -0.93 21.33
N GLY A 155 -5.15 0.18 21.50
CA GLY A 155 -5.29 1.23 20.48
C GLY A 155 -3.95 1.86 20.12
N TYR A 156 -3.11 2.21 21.10
CA TYR A 156 -1.77 2.77 20.83
C TYR A 156 -0.85 1.76 20.14
N VAL A 157 -0.91 0.48 20.52
CA VAL A 157 -0.15 -0.58 19.83
C VAL A 157 -0.57 -0.68 18.36
N LEU A 158 -1.87 -0.68 18.06
CA LEU A 158 -2.37 -0.73 16.68
C LEU A 158 -1.99 0.55 15.89
N VAL A 159 -2.03 1.72 16.53
CA VAL A 159 -1.54 2.97 15.92
C VAL A 159 -0.05 2.85 15.57
N ALA A 160 0.77 2.34 16.49
CA ALA A 160 2.20 2.13 16.25
C ALA A 160 2.44 1.14 15.10
N LEU A 161 1.74 0.00 15.09
CA LEU A 161 1.86 -1.02 14.05
C LEU A 161 1.41 -0.50 12.68
N GLY A 162 0.22 0.12 12.59
CA GLY A 162 -0.29 0.67 11.33
C GLY A 162 0.59 1.79 10.78
N PHE A 163 1.09 2.67 11.65
CA PHE A 163 2.04 3.73 11.27
C PHE A 163 3.38 3.15 10.83
N SER A 164 3.90 2.16 11.55
CA SER A 164 5.18 1.53 11.23
C SER A 164 5.12 0.66 9.96
N LEU A 165 3.96 0.11 9.64
CA LEU A 165 3.76 -0.64 8.41
C LEU A 165 3.83 0.27 7.17
N ARG A 166 3.19 1.48 7.24
CA ARG A 166 3.29 2.53 6.22
C ARG A 166 2.96 3.90 6.82
N PRO A 167 3.94 4.78 7.08
CA PRO A 167 3.73 6.08 7.72
C PRO A 167 2.69 6.97 7.01
N GLU A 168 2.71 7.03 5.69
CA GLU A 168 1.80 7.86 4.91
C GLU A 168 0.34 7.42 5.05
N SER A 169 0.11 6.09 5.12
CA SER A 169 -1.22 5.53 5.37
C SER A 169 -1.74 5.89 6.76
N GLY A 170 -0.84 5.84 7.76
CA GLY A 170 -1.17 6.26 9.13
C GLY A 170 -1.54 7.73 9.20
N VAL A 171 -0.76 8.62 8.57
CA VAL A 171 -1.06 10.07 8.51
C VAL A 171 -2.40 10.31 7.81
N ALA A 172 -2.66 9.66 6.68
CA ALA A 172 -3.91 9.82 5.95
C ALA A 172 -5.12 9.34 6.78
N ALA A 173 -4.99 8.21 7.49
CA ALA A 173 -6.03 7.75 8.42
C ALA A 173 -6.25 8.74 9.57
N LEU A 174 -5.19 9.33 10.13
CA LEU A 174 -5.29 10.37 11.17
C LEU A 174 -6.05 11.60 10.67
N VAL A 175 -5.80 12.03 9.44
CA VAL A 175 -6.53 13.16 8.81
C VAL A 175 -8.03 12.88 8.74
N LEU A 176 -8.44 11.66 8.39
CA LEU A 176 -9.86 11.27 8.38
C LEU A 176 -10.51 11.30 9.77
N PHE A 177 -9.72 11.08 10.82
CA PHE A 177 -10.16 11.21 12.21
C PHE A 177 -9.98 12.62 12.80
N ALA A 178 -9.40 13.58 12.08
CA ALA A 178 -9.19 14.95 12.55
C ALA A 178 -10.47 15.65 13.05
N PRO A 179 -11.67 15.46 12.46
CA PRO A 179 -12.90 16.04 12.98
C PRO A 179 -13.18 15.67 14.44
N PHE A 180 -12.80 14.46 14.88
CA PHE A 180 -12.94 14.05 16.28
C PHE A 180 -12.00 14.82 17.21
N LEU A 181 -10.76 15.05 16.78
CA LEU A 181 -9.77 15.80 17.56
C LEU A 181 -10.23 17.26 17.72
N VAL A 182 -10.64 17.89 16.62
CA VAL A 182 -11.19 19.26 16.64
C VAL A 182 -12.41 19.34 17.55
N TRP A 183 -13.32 18.39 17.41
CA TRP A 183 -14.51 18.30 18.25
C TRP A 183 -14.18 18.14 19.73
N ALA A 184 -13.27 17.21 20.06
CA ALA A 184 -12.85 16.93 21.42
C ALA A 184 -12.20 18.16 22.07
N LEU A 185 -11.33 18.86 21.36
CA LEU A 185 -10.67 20.09 21.82
C LEU A 185 -11.64 21.24 21.98
N ALA A 186 -12.62 21.40 21.08
CA ALA A 186 -13.61 22.48 21.15
C ALA A 186 -14.62 22.30 22.29
N ARG A 187 -15.02 21.07 22.61
CA ARG A 187 -16.08 20.76 23.59
C ARG A 187 -15.56 20.36 24.96
N SER A 188 -14.41 19.74 25.02
CA SER A 188 -13.85 19.23 26.28
C SER A 188 -12.43 19.73 26.49
N ARG A 189 -12.25 20.69 27.37
CA ARG A 189 -10.93 21.10 27.89
C ARG A 189 -10.42 20.10 28.96
N ARG A 190 -10.87 18.83 28.90
CA ARG A 190 -10.51 17.79 29.88
C ARG A 190 -9.09 17.31 29.64
N ALA A 191 -8.30 17.28 30.70
CA ALA A 191 -6.90 16.82 30.65
C ALA A 191 -6.77 15.43 30.05
N GLY A 192 -7.71 14.50 30.30
CA GLY A 192 -7.69 13.16 29.78
C GLY A 192 -7.88 13.05 28.24
N THR A 193 -8.64 13.97 27.64
CA THR A 193 -8.78 14.05 26.18
C THR A 193 -7.48 14.51 25.52
N LEU A 194 -6.88 15.58 26.08
CA LEU A 194 -5.61 16.10 25.60
C LEU A 194 -4.49 15.06 25.77
N LEU A 195 -4.44 14.38 26.91
CA LEU A 195 -3.45 13.33 27.16
C LEU A 195 -3.52 12.21 26.12
N ARG A 196 -4.73 11.73 25.75
CA ARG A 196 -4.88 10.70 24.71
C ARG A 196 -4.46 11.18 23.34
N ALA A 197 -4.78 12.42 22.97
CA ALA A 197 -4.34 13.02 21.71
C ALA A 197 -2.81 13.15 21.66
N VAL A 198 -2.20 13.66 22.75
CA VAL A 198 -0.74 13.77 22.87
C VAL A 198 -0.09 12.38 22.81
N ALA A 199 -0.68 11.36 23.45
CA ALA A 199 -0.16 9.99 23.41
C ALA A 199 -0.18 9.41 21.98
N VAL A 200 -1.21 9.66 21.17
CA VAL A 200 -1.23 9.26 19.74
C VAL A 200 -0.08 9.92 18.98
N VAL A 201 0.10 11.24 19.16
CA VAL A 201 1.20 11.97 18.51
C VAL A 201 2.57 11.46 19.00
N ALA A 202 2.71 11.19 20.29
CA ALA A 202 3.95 10.63 20.85
C ALA A 202 4.28 9.25 20.29
N VAL A 203 3.29 8.36 20.15
CA VAL A 203 3.46 7.04 19.53
C VAL A 203 3.93 7.16 18.09
N ILE A 204 3.34 8.05 17.31
CA ILE A 204 3.75 8.34 15.93
C ILE A 204 5.19 8.85 15.90
N ALA A 205 5.51 9.83 16.73
CA ALA A 205 6.85 10.44 16.79
C ALA A 205 7.93 9.43 17.23
N ILE A 206 7.61 8.56 18.20
CA ILE A 206 8.52 7.50 18.65
C ILE A 206 8.71 6.47 17.53
N SER A 207 7.64 6.03 16.86
CA SER A 207 7.73 5.06 15.77
C SER A 207 8.57 5.60 14.62
N TYR A 208 8.34 6.86 14.21
CA TYR A 208 9.12 7.51 13.16
C TYR A 208 10.58 7.72 13.57
N GLY A 209 10.80 8.26 14.78
CA GLY A 209 12.14 8.52 15.31
C GLY A 209 12.96 7.25 15.43
N ALA A 210 12.38 6.15 15.94
CA ALA A 210 13.05 4.86 16.02
C ALA A 210 13.46 4.35 14.62
N GLY A 211 12.59 4.49 13.61
CA GLY A 211 12.91 4.16 12.23
C GLY A 211 14.08 4.99 11.69
N GLN A 212 14.06 6.31 11.89
CA GLN A 212 15.14 7.20 11.44
C GLN A 212 16.48 6.90 12.12
N VAL A 213 16.46 6.59 13.42
CA VAL A 213 17.66 6.18 14.15
C VAL A 213 18.19 4.85 13.60
N ALA A 214 17.31 3.89 13.34
CA ALA A 214 17.70 2.59 12.81
C ALA A 214 18.35 2.71 11.42
N TYR A 215 17.78 3.51 10.50
CA TYR A 215 18.39 3.76 9.19
C TYR A 215 19.78 4.39 9.32
N ARG A 216 19.90 5.46 10.11
CA ARG A 216 21.19 6.16 10.29
C ARG A 216 22.26 5.34 11.00
N ALA A 217 21.87 4.37 11.83
CA ALA A 217 22.79 3.52 12.57
C ALA A 217 23.22 2.27 11.81
N THR A 218 22.60 1.97 10.66
CA THR A 218 22.87 0.76 9.88
C THR A 218 23.65 1.12 8.62
N PRO A 219 24.89 0.60 8.45
CA PRO A 219 25.71 0.87 7.28
C PRO A 219 24.98 0.57 5.96
N GLY A 220 25.13 1.48 4.99
CA GLY A 220 24.48 1.40 3.67
C GLY A 220 23.01 1.78 3.64
N TRP A 221 22.43 2.23 4.77
CA TRP A 221 21.06 2.72 4.85
C TRP A 221 20.96 4.21 5.23
N GLU A 222 22.06 4.87 5.50
CA GLU A 222 22.12 6.22 6.09
C GLU A 222 21.42 7.25 5.22
N ASP A 223 21.66 7.20 3.91
CA ASP A 223 21.15 8.16 2.92
C ASP A 223 19.79 7.78 2.35
N PHE A 224 19.38 6.51 2.49
CA PHE A 224 18.15 5.97 1.96
C PHE A 224 16.89 6.80 2.29
N PRO A 225 16.64 7.24 3.55
CA PRO A 225 15.46 8.05 3.86
C PRO A 225 15.41 9.38 3.11
N SER A 226 16.57 9.98 2.86
CA SER A 226 16.70 11.26 2.14
C SER A 226 16.42 11.07 0.64
N TYR A 227 16.96 10.00 0.07
CA TYR A 227 16.73 9.61 -1.31
C TYR A 227 15.25 9.29 -1.56
N LEU A 228 14.66 8.43 -0.74
CA LEU A 228 13.26 8.05 -0.81
C LEU A 228 12.32 9.27 -0.72
N ASP A 229 12.57 10.20 0.24
CA ASP A 229 11.73 11.40 0.38
C ASP A 229 11.85 12.33 -0.84
N ALA A 230 13.04 12.52 -1.38
CA ALA A 230 13.27 13.36 -2.54
C ALA A 230 12.65 12.75 -3.82
N GLY A 231 12.91 11.47 -4.07
CA GLY A 231 12.42 10.75 -5.25
C GLY A 231 10.90 10.63 -5.28
N ARG A 232 10.25 10.36 -4.14
CA ARG A 232 8.78 10.28 -4.04
C ARG A 232 8.07 11.59 -4.40
N LYS A 233 8.68 12.73 -4.15
CA LYS A 233 8.12 14.03 -4.55
C LYS A 233 8.07 14.19 -6.07
N VAL A 234 8.91 13.46 -6.80
CA VAL A 234 8.97 13.47 -8.26
C VAL A 234 8.15 12.32 -8.86
N LEU A 235 8.39 11.09 -8.37
CA LEU A 235 7.88 9.86 -8.98
C LEU A 235 6.50 9.44 -8.51
N ASP A 236 6.14 9.76 -7.26
CA ASP A 236 4.81 9.46 -6.69
C ASP A 236 3.77 10.55 -6.96
N THR A 237 4.12 11.53 -7.78
CA THR A 237 3.20 12.55 -8.28
C THR A 237 2.86 12.30 -9.74
N GLN A 238 2.14 13.25 -10.35
CA GLN A 238 1.93 13.21 -11.79
C GLN A 238 3.26 13.39 -12.52
N ARG A 239 3.45 12.64 -13.61
CA ARG A 239 4.59 12.85 -14.51
C ARG A 239 4.60 14.30 -15.00
N MET A 240 5.73 14.95 -14.83
CA MET A 240 5.98 16.28 -15.40
C MET A 240 6.34 16.15 -16.89
N ASP A 241 6.04 17.17 -17.66
CA ASP A 241 6.54 17.26 -19.04
C ASP A 241 8.08 17.27 -19.06
N VAL A 242 8.68 16.59 -20.02
CA VAL A 242 10.14 16.50 -20.19
C VAL A 242 10.80 17.88 -20.17
N SER A 243 10.20 18.87 -20.84
CA SER A 243 10.69 20.26 -20.86
C SER A 243 10.82 20.86 -19.45
N ARG A 244 9.85 20.60 -18.56
CA ARG A 244 9.90 21.10 -17.18
C ARG A 244 10.94 20.39 -16.33
N VAL A 245 11.13 19.08 -16.53
CA VAL A 245 12.21 18.35 -15.87
C VAL A 245 13.54 18.96 -16.27
N ARG A 246 13.76 19.20 -17.57
CA ARG A 246 14.99 19.78 -18.13
C ARG A 246 15.21 21.25 -17.75
N GLU A 247 14.18 22.02 -17.44
CA GLU A 247 14.34 23.36 -16.85
C GLU A 247 15.06 23.32 -15.49
N GLN A 248 14.88 22.25 -14.71
CA GLN A 248 15.49 22.07 -13.39
C GLN A 248 16.77 21.21 -13.42
N ALA A 249 16.90 20.39 -14.46
CA ALA A 249 17.98 19.45 -14.67
C ALA A 249 18.35 19.43 -16.17
N PRO A 250 19.00 20.49 -16.70
CA PRO A 250 19.32 20.62 -18.12
C PRO A 250 20.35 19.59 -18.61
N GLU A 251 21.05 18.95 -17.70
CA GLU A 251 21.97 17.86 -17.97
C GLU A 251 21.29 16.55 -18.38
N LEU A 252 20.01 16.36 -18.05
CA LEU A 252 19.28 15.14 -18.43
C LEU A 252 18.88 15.13 -19.89
N SER A 253 19.07 14.00 -20.54
CA SER A 253 18.52 13.71 -21.86
C SER A 253 17.02 13.33 -21.76
N ASP A 254 16.37 13.21 -22.92
CA ASP A 254 14.99 12.70 -22.98
C ASP A 254 14.94 11.21 -22.55
N ASN A 255 16.02 10.45 -22.80
CA ASN A 255 16.12 9.04 -22.38
C ASN A 255 16.30 8.92 -20.87
N ASP A 256 17.12 9.80 -20.25
CA ASP A 256 17.25 9.83 -18.77
C ASP A 256 15.89 10.08 -18.10
N VAL A 257 15.13 11.04 -18.62
CA VAL A 257 13.78 11.33 -18.10
C VAL A 257 12.85 10.15 -18.31
N ALA A 258 12.96 9.43 -19.44
CA ALA A 258 12.16 8.24 -19.71
C ALA A 258 12.54 7.08 -18.77
N MET A 259 13.84 6.82 -18.56
CA MET A 259 14.35 5.84 -17.58
C MET A 259 13.85 6.13 -16.17
N MET A 260 13.97 7.38 -15.73
CA MET A 260 13.47 7.83 -14.43
C MET A 260 11.97 7.52 -14.25
N TYR A 261 11.13 7.80 -15.25
CA TYR A 261 9.69 7.56 -15.18
C TYR A 261 9.27 6.13 -15.48
N ASP A 262 10.16 5.29 -16.02
CA ASP A 262 9.96 3.83 -16.10
C ASP A 262 10.40 3.09 -14.83
N TRP A 263 10.86 3.84 -13.82
CA TRP A 263 11.35 3.36 -12.53
C TRP A 263 12.72 2.67 -12.57
N ASP A 264 13.47 2.84 -13.64
CA ASP A 264 14.80 2.26 -13.87
C ASP A 264 15.93 3.26 -13.53
N PHE A 265 15.81 3.98 -12.42
CA PHE A 265 16.74 5.01 -11.93
C PHE A 265 17.84 4.43 -11.02
N VAL A 266 18.62 3.49 -11.53
CA VAL A 266 19.67 2.77 -10.76
C VAL A 266 21.08 3.33 -10.92
N ASP A 267 21.27 4.33 -11.78
CA ASP A 267 22.53 5.00 -11.97
C ASP A 267 22.63 6.21 -11.03
N HIS A 268 23.39 6.06 -9.93
CA HIS A 268 23.50 7.07 -8.89
C HIS A 268 24.25 8.33 -9.33
N GLU A 269 25.08 8.24 -10.38
CA GLU A 269 25.75 9.42 -10.96
C GLU A 269 24.73 10.32 -11.67
N VAL A 270 23.73 9.72 -12.32
CA VAL A 270 22.65 10.44 -13.00
C VAL A 270 21.50 10.73 -12.01
N PHE A 271 20.96 9.71 -11.33
CA PHE A 271 19.74 9.82 -10.51
C PHE A 271 20.02 10.04 -9.03
N SER A 272 20.75 11.09 -8.70
CA SER A 272 21.14 11.41 -7.32
C SER A 272 20.01 12.02 -6.49
N THR A 273 20.15 11.96 -5.16
CA THR A 273 19.26 12.65 -4.21
C THR A 273 19.12 14.14 -4.52
N ASP A 274 20.20 14.80 -4.93
CA ASP A 274 20.19 16.23 -5.24
C ASP A 274 19.49 16.53 -6.56
N LEU A 275 19.56 15.65 -7.53
CA LEU A 275 18.76 15.72 -8.75
C LEU A 275 17.26 15.72 -8.42
N PHE A 276 16.80 14.72 -7.64
CA PHE A 276 15.39 14.65 -7.24
C PHE A 276 14.95 15.85 -6.42
N LYS A 277 15.80 16.38 -5.53
CA LYS A 277 15.51 17.63 -4.81
C LYS A 277 15.36 18.83 -5.73
N ARG A 278 16.18 18.93 -6.80
CA ARG A 278 16.07 20.02 -7.81
C ARG A 278 14.78 19.87 -8.61
N ILE A 279 14.52 18.70 -9.17
CA ILE A 279 13.30 18.45 -9.97
C ILE A 279 12.04 18.66 -9.12
N SER A 280 12.04 18.27 -7.85
CA SER A 280 10.89 18.44 -6.96
C SER A 280 10.51 19.90 -6.70
N LYS A 281 11.39 20.86 -6.99
CA LYS A 281 11.12 22.31 -6.91
C LYS A 281 10.35 22.83 -8.11
N ALA A 282 10.32 22.07 -9.22
CA ALA A 282 9.49 22.44 -10.36
C ALA A 282 8.03 22.51 -9.89
N GLU A 283 7.41 23.68 -9.98
CA GLU A 283 6.01 23.84 -9.62
C GLU A 283 5.14 22.91 -10.46
N SER A 284 4.57 21.89 -9.82
CA SER A 284 3.52 21.09 -10.42
C SER A 284 2.27 21.97 -10.52
N THR A 285 2.09 22.66 -11.65
CA THR A 285 0.86 23.41 -11.91
C THR A 285 -0.29 22.42 -12.11
N TYR A 286 -0.88 21.99 -10.99
CA TYR A 286 -2.17 21.30 -11.02
C TYR A 286 -3.27 22.33 -11.35
N GLY A 287 -3.42 22.66 -12.62
CA GLY A 287 -4.46 23.57 -13.08
C GLY A 287 -5.84 22.91 -13.07
N LEU A 288 -6.89 23.74 -13.12
CA LEU A 288 -8.28 23.28 -13.23
C LEU A 288 -8.50 22.33 -14.42
N ALA A 289 -7.81 22.55 -15.54
CA ALA A 289 -7.86 21.67 -16.72
C ALA A 289 -7.35 20.25 -16.39
N HIS A 290 -6.28 20.13 -15.60
CA HIS A 290 -5.75 18.85 -15.15
C HIS A 290 -6.72 18.16 -14.19
N LEU A 291 -7.30 18.89 -13.24
CA LEU A 291 -8.33 18.37 -12.35
C LEU A 291 -9.51 17.79 -13.16
N ILE A 292 -10.01 18.54 -14.15
CA ILE A 292 -11.10 18.11 -15.04
C ILE A 292 -10.70 16.86 -15.84
N ALA A 293 -9.47 16.81 -16.38
CA ALA A 293 -8.96 15.65 -17.11
C ALA A 293 -8.84 14.41 -16.21
N SER A 294 -8.40 14.59 -14.97
CA SER A 294 -8.32 13.50 -13.96
C SER A 294 -9.68 12.93 -13.60
N PHE A 295 -10.74 13.74 -13.60
CA PHE A 295 -12.11 13.27 -13.38
C PHE A 295 -12.70 12.43 -14.54
N LYS A 296 -12.09 12.42 -15.71
CA LYS A 296 -12.52 11.57 -16.84
C LYS A 296 -12.06 10.11 -16.73
N ALA A 297 -11.21 9.79 -15.75
CA ALA A 297 -10.70 8.43 -15.54
C ALA A 297 -11.78 7.50 -14.94
N LYS A 298 -11.68 6.19 -15.22
CA LYS A 298 -12.58 5.14 -14.69
C LYS A 298 -12.74 5.18 -13.16
N VAL A 299 -11.73 5.68 -12.44
CA VAL A 299 -11.73 5.83 -10.97
C VAL A 299 -12.77 6.85 -10.50
N THR A 300 -13.14 7.84 -11.33
CA THR A 300 -14.14 8.86 -10.95
C THR A 300 -15.49 8.23 -10.60
N TYR A 301 -15.95 7.24 -11.37
CA TYR A 301 -17.21 6.54 -11.07
C TYR A 301 -17.14 5.82 -9.73
N LEU A 302 -16.01 5.20 -9.42
CA LEU A 302 -15.78 4.55 -8.10
C LEU A 302 -15.81 5.59 -6.98
N LEU A 303 -15.15 6.74 -7.13
CA LEU A 303 -15.16 7.82 -6.15
C LEU A 303 -16.58 8.36 -5.91
N ILE A 304 -17.37 8.55 -6.98
CA ILE A 304 -18.76 8.97 -6.86
C ILE A 304 -19.59 7.92 -6.11
N ALA A 305 -19.44 6.63 -6.47
CA ALA A 305 -20.16 5.54 -5.82
C ALA A 305 -19.80 5.42 -4.33
N LEU A 306 -18.51 5.47 -3.99
CA LEU A 306 -18.05 5.43 -2.60
C LEU A 306 -18.54 6.64 -1.82
N THR A 307 -18.51 7.83 -2.42
CA THR A 307 -19.04 9.05 -1.79
C THR A 307 -20.54 8.94 -1.52
N ALA A 308 -21.32 8.48 -2.51
CA ALA A 308 -22.76 8.27 -2.34
C ALA A 308 -23.05 7.26 -1.23
N LEU A 309 -22.28 6.16 -1.16
CA LEU A 309 -22.38 5.18 -0.08
C LEU A 309 -22.10 5.80 1.28
N LEU A 310 -21.02 6.55 1.42
CA LEU A 310 -20.63 7.20 2.69
C LEU A 310 -21.68 8.21 3.14
N LEU A 311 -22.23 9.01 2.22
CA LEU A 311 -23.32 9.94 2.50
C LEU A 311 -24.60 9.19 2.92
N ALA A 312 -24.94 8.09 2.26
CA ALA A 312 -26.09 7.26 2.62
C ALA A 312 -25.92 6.65 4.02
N VAL A 313 -24.72 6.14 4.34
CA VAL A 313 -24.40 5.62 5.68
C VAL A 313 -24.47 6.73 6.71
N ALA A 314 -23.86 7.89 6.48
CA ALA A 314 -23.92 9.03 7.40
C ALA A 314 -25.35 9.52 7.64
N ALA A 315 -26.17 9.59 6.58
CA ALA A 315 -27.59 9.95 6.68
C ALA A 315 -28.41 8.89 7.46
N ALA A 316 -28.13 7.61 7.25
CA ALA A 316 -28.79 6.53 7.99
C ALA A 316 -28.43 6.56 9.48
N LEU A 317 -27.15 6.78 9.80
CA LEU A 317 -26.65 6.88 11.18
C LEU A 317 -27.15 8.16 11.86
N SER A 318 -27.19 9.29 11.16
CA SER A 318 -27.67 10.58 11.71
C SER A 318 -29.16 10.55 12.09
N ARG A 319 -29.94 9.62 11.52
CA ARG A 319 -31.38 9.40 11.86
C ARG A 319 -31.57 8.45 13.04
N MET A 320 -30.50 8.00 13.69
CA MET A 320 -30.64 7.21 14.92
C MET A 320 -31.28 8.04 16.03
N LYS A 321 -32.31 7.46 16.70
CA LYS A 321 -32.96 8.11 17.83
C LYS A 321 -31.97 8.29 18.97
N GLY A 322 -31.98 9.46 19.59
CA GLY A 322 -31.12 9.76 20.75
C GLY A 322 -29.73 10.29 20.41
N LEU A 323 -29.33 10.38 19.12
CA LEU A 323 -28.05 10.96 18.75
C LEU A 323 -28.10 12.49 18.88
N GLU A 324 -27.18 13.08 19.63
CA GLU A 324 -27.08 14.53 19.75
C GLU A 324 -26.89 15.21 18.38
N LYS A 325 -27.48 16.43 18.21
CA LYS A 325 -27.31 17.21 16.97
C LYS A 325 -25.85 17.42 16.60
N SER A 326 -25.05 17.61 17.59
CA SER A 326 -23.60 17.80 17.48
C SER A 326 -22.87 16.59 16.87
N VAL A 327 -23.24 15.37 17.26
CA VAL A 327 -22.66 14.11 16.71
C VAL A 327 -23.11 13.91 15.26
N ARG A 328 -24.32 14.36 14.90
CA ARG A 328 -24.75 14.36 13.49
C ARG A 328 -23.89 15.28 12.63
N VAL A 329 -23.57 16.48 13.14
CA VAL A 329 -22.65 17.41 12.46
C VAL A 329 -21.27 16.79 12.31
N LEU A 330 -20.77 16.13 13.35
CA LEU A 330 -19.49 15.41 13.32
C LEU A 330 -19.47 14.32 12.23
N SER A 331 -20.55 13.54 12.07
CA SER A 331 -20.65 12.51 11.02
C SER A 331 -20.54 13.10 9.62
N PHE A 332 -21.15 14.27 9.36
CA PHE A 332 -20.98 14.97 8.07
C PHE A 332 -19.57 15.57 7.93
N GLY A 333 -18.95 16.01 9.02
CA GLY A 333 -17.56 16.48 9.04
C GLY A 333 -16.59 15.36 8.62
N VAL A 334 -16.80 14.14 9.10
CA VAL A 334 -16.00 12.95 8.71
C VAL A 334 -16.16 12.66 7.22
N VAL A 335 -17.37 12.72 6.67
CA VAL A 335 -17.59 12.51 5.22
C VAL A 335 -16.97 13.66 4.41
N ALA A 336 -17.05 14.90 4.89
CA ALA A 336 -16.40 16.03 4.23
C ALA A 336 -14.87 15.87 4.17
N MET A 337 -14.24 15.32 5.22
CA MET A 337 -12.81 15.00 5.22
C MET A 337 -12.47 13.89 4.21
N ALA A 338 -13.33 12.88 4.06
CA ALA A 338 -13.15 11.87 3.01
C ALA A 338 -13.22 12.47 1.61
N LEU A 339 -14.18 13.36 1.36
CA LEU A 339 -14.31 14.08 0.10
C LEU A 339 -13.09 14.94 -0.21
N LEU A 340 -12.61 15.69 0.80
CA LEU A 340 -11.37 16.47 0.68
C LEU A 340 -10.18 15.59 0.37
N SER A 341 -10.06 14.42 1.04
CA SER A 341 -9.01 13.45 0.78
C SER A 341 -9.06 12.92 -0.65
N TYR A 342 -10.26 12.56 -1.16
CA TYR A 342 -10.44 12.14 -2.55
C TYR A 342 -10.06 13.24 -3.55
N MET A 343 -10.46 14.48 -3.27
CA MET A 343 -10.10 15.61 -4.11
C MET A 343 -8.58 15.82 -4.16
N LEU A 344 -7.89 15.75 -3.02
CA LEU A 344 -6.44 15.84 -2.96
C LEU A 344 -5.73 14.69 -3.70
N ILE A 345 -6.25 13.45 -3.59
CA ILE A 345 -5.72 12.28 -4.31
C ILE A 345 -5.86 12.48 -5.84
N VAL A 346 -7.03 12.95 -6.29
CA VAL A 346 -7.27 13.24 -7.71
C VAL A 346 -6.39 14.39 -8.20
N MET A 347 -6.26 15.46 -7.40
CA MET A 347 -5.38 16.59 -7.74
C MET A 347 -3.92 16.18 -7.90
N ARG A 348 -3.45 15.19 -7.14
CA ARG A 348 -2.10 14.62 -7.31
C ARG A 348 -1.94 13.71 -8.52
N GLY A 349 -3.02 13.47 -9.30
CA GLY A 349 -3.00 12.72 -10.56
C GLY A 349 -2.77 11.23 -10.45
N ARG A 350 -2.76 10.64 -9.23
CA ARG A 350 -2.54 9.19 -9.01
C ARG A 350 -3.62 8.55 -8.12
N PRO A 351 -4.90 8.51 -8.55
CA PRO A 351 -5.97 7.86 -7.78
C PRO A 351 -5.84 6.32 -7.85
N ARG A 352 -4.90 5.76 -7.08
CA ARG A 352 -4.66 4.31 -7.00
C ARG A 352 -5.69 3.63 -6.09
N LEU A 353 -6.15 2.43 -6.47
CA LEU A 353 -7.16 1.67 -5.70
C LEU A 353 -6.74 1.41 -4.26
N HIS A 354 -5.46 1.08 -4.02
CA HIS A 354 -4.92 0.84 -2.68
C HIS A 354 -4.88 2.08 -1.77
N ILE A 355 -5.19 3.27 -2.30
CA ILE A 355 -5.37 4.52 -1.54
C ILE A 355 -6.85 4.89 -1.45
N VAL A 356 -7.60 4.77 -2.54
CA VAL A 356 -9.01 5.16 -2.61
C VAL A 356 -9.90 4.26 -1.76
N ILE A 357 -9.70 2.94 -1.82
CA ILE A 357 -10.49 1.95 -1.06
C ILE A 357 -10.37 2.17 0.45
N PRO A 358 -9.16 2.24 1.04
CA PRO A 358 -9.03 2.39 2.49
C PRO A 358 -9.57 3.73 3.01
N VAL A 359 -9.56 4.81 2.23
CA VAL A 359 -10.21 6.08 2.63
C VAL A 359 -11.71 5.86 2.91
N ALA A 360 -12.41 5.10 2.07
CA ALA A 360 -13.82 4.78 2.32
C ALA A 360 -14.01 3.91 3.57
N ILE A 361 -13.18 2.90 3.76
CA ILE A 361 -13.27 1.97 4.91
C ILE A 361 -12.95 2.69 6.21
N VAL A 362 -11.88 3.47 6.25
CA VAL A 362 -11.51 4.29 7.42
C VAL A 362 -12.61 5.30 7.76
N THR A 363 -13.23 5.89 6.73
CA THR A 363 -14.40 6.78 6.94
C THR A 363 -15.58 6.02 7.55
N LEU A 364 -15.85 4.79 7.11
CA LEU A 364 -16.86 3.94 7.73
C LEU A 364 -16.52 3.66 9.21
N PHE A 365 -15.26 3.34 9.52
CA PHE A 365 -14.80 3.14 10.90
C PHE A 365 -15.01 4.41 11.75
N ALA A 366 -14.66 5.56 11.22
CA ALA A 366 -14.90 6.85 11.88
C ALA A 366 -16.40 7.11 12.11
N LEU A 367 -17.26 6.78 11.15
CA LEU A 367 -18.72 6.88 11.31
C LEU A 367 -19.27 5.94 12.40
N LEU A 368 -18.71 4.73 12.54
CA LEU A 368 -19.07 3.83 13.66
C LEU A 368 -18.70 4.43 15.02
N VAL A 369 -17.57 5.13 15.11
CA VAL A 369 -17.18 5.88 16.33
C VAL A 369 -18.17 6.99 16.64
N CYS A 370 -18.65 7.74 15.64
CA CYS A 370 -19.69 8.76 15.86
C CYS A 370 -20.93 8.19 16.56
N CYS A 371 -21.32 6.96 16.24
CA CYS A 371 -22.52 6.34 16.81
C CYS A 371 -22.37 5.89 18.25
N GLN A 372 -21.18 5.91 18.82
CA GLN A 372 -20.91 5.60 20.23
C GLN A 372 -21.10 6.82 21.16
N GLY A 373 -21.42 7.98 20.58
CA GLY A 373 -21.70 9.19 21.34
C GLY A 373 -22.80 9.02 22.39
N PRO A 374 -22.89 9.95 23.37
CA PRO A 374 -23.86 9.87 24.43
C PRO A 374 -25.27 9.81 23.83
N THR A 375 -25.89 8.68 23.99
CA THR A 375 -27.33 8.56 23.84
C THR A 375 -27.94 9.12 25.11
N GLU A 376 -28.94 9.98 25.01
CA GLU A 376 -29.78 10.31 26.16
C GLU A 376 -30.24 8.99 26.81
N ARG A 377 -29.60 8.63 27.94
CA ARG A 377 -29.94 7.45 28.72
C ARG A 377 -31.30 7.66 29.37
N LYS A 378 -32.39 7.60 28.60
CA LYS A 378 -33.66 7.19 29.14
C LYS A 378 -33.61 5.69 29.39
N GLY A 379 -33.42 5.36 30.66
CA GLY A 379 -33.75 4.07 31.28
C GLY A 379 -33.55 2.83 30.42
N ARG A 380 -32.34 2.37 30.20
CA ARG A 380 -32.05 1.05 29.61
C ARG A 380 -32.24 -0.06 30.66
N HIS A 381 -33.44 -0.14 31.23
CA HIS A 381 -33.89 -1.25 32.04
C HIS A 381 -35.26 -1.72 31.57
N SER A 382 -35.36 -2.16 30.35
CA SER A 382 -36.31 -3.19 29.97
C SER A 382 -35.72 -3.92 28.77
N ALA A 383 -35.51 -5.20 28.92
CA ALA A 383 -35.29 -6.14 27.84
C ALA A 383 -36.59 -6.28 27.04
N ASP A 384 -37.16 -5.12 26.64
CA ASP A 384 -38.29 -5.12 25.75
C ASP A 384 -37.80 -5.69 24.41
N ALA A 385 -38.41 -6.77 23.98
CA ALA A 385 -38.13 -7.46 22.77
C ALA A 385 -38.09 -6.42 21.63
N VAL A 386 -36.90 -6.28 20.98
CA VAL A 386 -36.72 -5.36 19.83
C VAL A 386 -37.82 -5.71 18.83
N PRO A 387 -38.78 -4.80 18.54
CA PRO A 387 -39.90 -5.12 17.67
C PRO A 387 -39.40 -5.61 16.32
N ALA A 388 -40.08 -6.62 15.78
CA ALA A 388 -39.71 -7.17 14.48
C ALA A 388 -39.65 -6.06 13.44
N PRO A 389 -38.63 -6.02 12.57
CA PRO A 389 -38.47 -4.95 11.59
C PRO A 389 -39.68 -4.89 10.67
N GLY A 390 -40.26 -3.71 10.51
CA GLY A 390 -41.36 -3.49 9.58
C GLY A 390 -40.98 -3.85 8.13
N ALA A 391 -41.95 -4.08 7.27
CA ALA A 391 -41.73 -4.51 5.86
C ALA A 391 -40.71 -3.60 5.13
N ARG A 392 -40.82 -2.29 5.26
CA ARG A 392 -39.90 -1.32 4.64
C ARG A 392 -38.43 -1.54 5.09
N ALA A 393 -38.21 -1.81 6.38
CA ALA A 393 -36.85 -2.01 6.90
C ALA A 393 -36.25 -3.34 6.38
N ARG A 394 -37.06 -4.38 6.21
CA ARG A 394 -36.63 -5.65 5.59
C ARG A 394 -36.28 -5.48 4.12
N VAL A 395 -37.09 -4.73 3.37
CA VAL A 395 -36.82 -4.41 1.95
C VAL A 395 -35.52 -3.64 1.81
N VAL A 396 -35.28 -2.60 2.62
CA VAL A 396 -34.01 -1.85 2.60
C VAL A 396 -32.82 -2.76 2.92
N ALA A 397 -32.94 -3.65 3.90
CA ALA A 397 -31.87 -4.59 4.21
C ALA A 397 -31.58 -5.55 3.06
N ALA A 398 -32.61 -6.10 2.43
CA ALA A 398 -32.47 -6.97 1.26
C ALA A 398 -31.80 -6.24 0.08
N ILE A 399 -32.25 -5.02 -0.25
CA ILE A 399 -31.63 -4.19 -1.30
C ILE A 399 -30.17 -3.93 -0.98
N THR A 400 -29.82 -3.58 0.26
CA THR A 400 -28.42 -3.36 0.67
C THR A 400 -27.57 -4.61 0.43
N CYS A 401 -28.05 -5.79 0.86
CA CYS A 401 -27.34 -7.05 0.61
C CYS A 401 -27.14 -7.33 -0.89
N VAL A 402 -28.17 -7.10 -1.71
CA VAL A 402 -28.08 -7.29 -3.17
C VAL A 402 -27.06 -6.32 -3.78
N VAL A 403 -27.09 -5.04 -3.39
CA VAL A 403 -26.13 -4.03 -3.88
C VAL A 403 -24.70 -4.38 -3.46
N CYS A 404 -24.49 -4.81 -2.22
CA CYS A 404 -23.18 -5.26 -1.75
C CYS A 404 -22.70 -6.49 -2.54
N ALA A 405 -23.56 -7.49 -2.74
CA ALA A 405 -23.20 -8.69 -3.51
C ALA A 405 -22.90 -8.35 -4.98
N ALA A 406 -23.68 -7.48 -5.61
CA ALA A 406 -23.42 -7.02 -6.97
C ALA A 406 -22.10 -6.23 -7.06
N GLY A 407 -21.82 -5.35 -6.09
CA GLY A 407 -20.58 -4.61 -6.00
C GLY A 407 -19.36 -5.52 -5.85
N LEU A 408 -19.45 -6.52 -4.98
CA LEU A 408 -18.41 -7.55 -4.81
C LEU A 408 -18.20 -8.36 -6.09
N GLY A 409 -19.31 -8.80 -6.75
CA GLY A 409 -19.24 -9.51 -8.03
C GLY A 409 -18.57 -8.68 -9.12
N MET A 410 -18.89 -7.39 -9.22
CA MET A 410 -18.23 -6.48 -10.15
C MET A 410 -16.73 -6.30 -9.81
N PHE A 411 -16.39 -6.09 -8.55
CA PHE A 411 -15.02 -5.96 -8.09
C PHE A 411 -14.20 -7.23 -8.36
N TRP A 412 -14.82 -8.39 -8.16
CA TRP A 412 -14.21 -9.67 -8.51
C TRP A 412 -13.87 -9.73 -10.01
N VAL A 413 -14.83 -9.48 -10.88
CA VAL A 413 -14.64 -9.58 -12.34
C VAL A 413 -13.63 -8.56 -12.87
N THR A 414 -13.69 -7.32 -12.37
CA THR A 414 -12.89 -6.22 -12.93
C THR A 414 -11.50 -6.08 -12.29
N THR A 415 -11.30 -6.60 -11.08
CA THR A 415 -10.07 -6.37 -10.31
C THR A 415 -9.43 -7.68 -9.84
N VAL A 416 -10.18 -8.54 -9.13
CA VAL A 416 -9.60 -9.72 -8.46
C VAL A 416 -9.25 -10.81 -9.47
N ARG A 417 -10.16 -11.13 -10.38
CA ARG A 417 -9.92 -12.14 -11.42
C ARG A 417 -8.71 -11.82 -12.30
N PRO A 418 -8.51 -10.58 -12.78
CA PRO A 418 -7.28 -10.21 -13.47
C PRO A 418 -6.01 -10.36 -12.60
N LEU A 419 -6.08 -10.04 -11.31
CA LEU A 419 -4.96 -10.26 -10.39
C LEU A 419 -4.63 -11.75 -10.26
N GLN A 420 -5.63 -12.59 -10.05
CA GLN A 420 -5.44 -14.04 -9.91
C GLN A 420 -4.99 -14.72 -11.19
N SER A 421 -5.43 -14.23 -12.36
CA SER A 421 -4.96 -14.79 -13.64
C SER A 421 -3.44 -14.63 -13.85
N ARG A 422 -2.79 -13.73 -13.11
CA ARG A 422 -1.33 -13.57 -13.14
C ARG A 422 -0.59 -14.79 -12.61
N LEU A 423 -1.20 -15.56 -11.69
CA LEU A 423 -0.61 -16.78 -11.13
C LEU A 423 -0.41 -17.89 -12.18
N SER A 424 -1.12 -17.84 -13.31
CA SER A 424 -1.08 -18.85 -14.37
C SER A 424 -0.37 -18.37 -15.64
N LEU A 425 0.34 -17.24 -15.58
CA LEU A 425 1.03 -16.73 -16.77
C LEU A 425 2.26 -17.57 -17.12
N PRO A 426 2.44 -17.93 -18.40
CA PRO A 426 3.60 -18.69 -18.86
C PRO A 426 4.94 -18.00 -18.58
N PHE A 427 4.94 -16.67 -18.56
CA PHE A 427 6.14 -15.87 -18.31
C PHE A 427 6.86 -16.23 -17.01
N ALA A 428 6.15 -16.39 -15.89
CA ALA A 428 6.79 -16.69 -14.60
C ALA A 428 7.56 -18.03 -14.65
N ALA A 429 6.97 -19.06 -15.26
CA ALA A 429 7.59 -20.35 -15.41
C ALA A 429 8.79 -20.29 -16.38
N ALA A 430 8.62 -19.62 -17.53
CA ALA A 430 9.68 -19.48 -18.53
C ALA A 430 10.85 -18.63 -18.00
N ALA A 431 10.57 -17.59 -17.22
CA ALA A 431 11.62 -16.79 -16.58
C ALA A 431 12.41 -17.60 -15.54
N SER A 432 11.73 -18.41 -14.72
CA SER A 432 12.41 -19.32 -13.78
C SER A 432 13.27 -20.34 -14.51
N GLU A 433 12.73 -20.99 -15.54
CA GLU A 433 13.47 -21.95 -16.35
C GLU A 433 14.70 -21.33 -17.02
N TYR A 434 14.56 -20.11 -17.55
CA TYR A 434 15.69 -19.39 -18.14
C TYR A 434 16.79 -19.13 -17.10
N VAL A 435 16.43 -18.55 -15.95
CA VAL A 435 17.38 -18.23 -14.87
C VAL A 435 18.09 -19.50 -14.35
N GLU A 436 17.35 -20.60 -14.14
CA GLU A 436 17.90 -21.87 -13.66
C GLU A 436 18.82 -22.55 -14.68
N SER A 437 18.54 -22.37 -15.98
CA SER A 437 19.36 -22.96 -17.06
C SER A 437 20.61 -22.13 -17.40
N HIS A 438 20.72 -20.90 -16.91
CA HIS A 438 21.85 -20.00 -17.15
C HIS A 438 22.48 -19.52 -15.82
N PRO A 439 22.99 -20.43 -14.97
CA PRO A 439 23.47 -20.07 -13.63
C PRO A 439 24.72 -19.16 -13.64
N ASP A 440 25.45 -19.16 -14.74
CA ASP A 440 26.68 -18.35 -14.92
C ASP A 440 26.39 -16.97 -15.54
N GLU A 441 25.12 -16.66 -15.82
CA GLU A 441 24.69 -15.36 -16.35
C GLU A 441 23.95 -14.57 -15.27
N LEU A 442 24.23 -13.27 -15.17
CA LEU A 442 23.44 -12.35 -14.37
C LEU A 442 22.23 -11.88 -15.16
N VAL A 443 21.05 -12.32 -14.75
CA VAL A 443 19.78 -11.98 -15.40
C VAL A 443 19.19 -10.73 -14.73
N VAL A 444 19.24 -9.61 -15.44
CA VAL A 444 18.76 -8.31 -14.99
C VAL A 444 17.28 -8.18 -15.33
N PHE A 445 16.45 -7.91 -14.34
CA PHE A 445 15.02 -7.64 -14.51
C PHE A 445 14.75 -6.16 -14.27
N GLY A 446 14.30 -5.42 -15.30
CA GLY A 446 13.83 -4.04 -15.15
C GLY A 446 12.63 -3.95 -14.21
N HIS A 447 12.40 -2.79 -13.60
CA HIS A 447 11.33 -2.57 -12.61
C HIS A 447 9.95 -3.02 -13.10
N THR A 448 9.61 -2.73 -14.35
CA THR A 448 8.33 -3.14 -14.94
C THR A 448 8.18 -4.66 -15.08
N GLN A 449 9.27 -5.42 -14.95
CA GLN A 449 9.34 -6.87 -15.05
C GLN A 449 9.19 -7.58 -13.70
N SER A 450 9.08 -6.86 -12.62
CA SER A 450 8.64 -7.38 -11.30
C SER A 450 7.32 -8.17 -11.39
N ALA A 451 6.67 -8.11 -12.54
CA ALA A 451 5.63 -9.03 -13.00
C ALA A 451 5.97 -10.52 -12.85
N TRP A 452 7.26 -10.88 -12.84
CA TRP A 452 7.68 -12.26 -12.54
C TRP A 452 7.20 -12.70 -11.16
N PHE A 453 7.32 -11.83 -10.17
CA PHE A 453 6.83 -12.10 -8.83
C PHE A 453 5.30 -12.07 -8.71
N SER A 454 4.60 -11.42 -9.63
CA SER A 454 3.14 -11.41 -9.65
C SER A 454 2.53 -12.77 -9.98
N GLY A 455 3.33 -13.73 -10.43
CA GLY A 455 2.93 -15.12 -10.58
C GLY A 455 2.93 -15.95 -9.30
N THR A 456 3.34 -15.35 -8.16
CA THR A 456 3.42 -16.02 -6.87
C THR A 456 2.31 -15.55 -5.94
N ASP A 457 1.56 -16.48 -5.33
CA ASP A 457 0.59 -16.13 -4.28
C ASP A 457 1.31 -15.76 -2.98
N ALA A 458 0.62 -14.99 -2.12
CA ALA A 458 1.20 -14.46 -0.91
C ALA A 458 1.63 -15.53 0.12
N PHE A 459 1.07 -16.75 0.07
CA PHE A 459 1.46 -17.86 0.95
C PHE A 459 2.53 -18.75 0.33
N ALA A 460 2.59 -18.84 -1.01
CA ALA A 460 3.61 -19.60 -1.72
C ALA A 460 4.94 -18.84 -1.78
N SER A 461 4.93 -17.51 -1.65
CA SER A 461 6.12 -16.65 -1.70
C SER A 461 7.22 -17.13 -0.73
N ALA A 462 6.86 -17.58 0.46
CA ALA A 462 7.82 -18.09 1.44
C ALA A 462 8.56 -19.36 1.01
N ARG A 463 8.06 -20.10 0.04
CA ARG A 463 8.70 -21.30 -0.51
C ARG A 463 9.58 -21.01 -1.73
N TRP A 464 9.36 -19.86 -2.36
CA TRP A 464 10.22 -19.41 -3.44
C TRP A 464 11.54 -18.89 -2.89
N GLN A 465 12.64 -19.24 -3.52
CA GLN A 465 13.96 -18.72 -3.19
C GLN A 465 14.43 -17.87 -4.37
N CYS A 466 14.92 -16.69 -4.06
CA CYS A 466 15.51 -15.81 -5.07
C CYS A 466 16.81 -16.44 -5.58
N PRO A 467 16.92 -16.76 -6.86
CA PRO A 467 18.16 -17.24 -7.43
C PRO A 467 19.29 -16.21 -7.26
N ASP A 468 20.51 -16.69 -7.07
CA ASP A 468 21.66 -15.83 -6.84
C ASP A 468 22.11 -15.06 -8.09
N ASN A 469 21.67 -15.49 -9.27
CA ASN A 469 21.98 -14.88 -10.57
C ASN A 469 20.87 -13.94 -11.09
N ILE A 470 20.07 -13.37 -10.20
CA ILE A 470 19.07 -12.35 -10.54
C ILE A 470 19.52 -11.00 -9.97
N LEU A 471 19.38 -9.96 -10.78
CA LEU A 471 19.44 -8.57 -10.33
C LEU A 471 18.11 -7.88 -10.68
N LEU A 472 17.41 -7.42 -9.66
CA LEU A 472 16.24 -6.55 -9.83
C LEU A 472 16.72 -5.11 -9.92
N VAL A 473 16.46 -4.43 -11.02
CA VAL A 473 16.86 -3.05 -11.20
C VAL A 473 15.64 -2.15 -11.19
N GLY A 474 15.82 -0.95 -10.64
CA GLY A 474 14.77 0.04 -10.51
C GLY A 474 13.99 -0.04 -9.19
N GLY A 475 13.10 0.91 -9.00
CA GLY A 475 12.42 1.07 -7.73
C GLY A 475 13.35 1.59 -6.62
N TRP A 476 12.81 1.62 -5.40
CA TRP A 476 13.54 2.12 -4.22
C TRP A 476 14.53 1.10 -3.64
N GLU A 477 14.42 -0.15 -4.01
CA GLU A 477 15.28 -1.25 -3.58
C GLU A 477 16.71 -1.10 -4.06
N SER A 478 16.92 -0.47 -5.21
CA SER A 478 18.25 -0.22 -5.79
C SER A 478 19.11 0.77 -4.98
N GLU A 479 18.53 1.40 -3.98
CA GLU A 479 19.22 2.36 -3.09
C GLU A 479 19.43 1.77 -1.68
N THR A 480 19.58 0.46 -1.56
CA THR A 480 19.62 -0.22 -0.27
C THR A 480 20.84 -1.11 -0.13
N ALA A 481 21.39 -1.23 1.08
CA ALA A 481 22.53 -2.10 1.36
C ALA A 481 22.35 -3.58 0.91
N PRO A 482 21.15 -4.20 0.99
CA PRO A 482 20.93 -5.52 0.41
C PRO A 482 21.13 -5.58 -1.11
N TRP A 483 20.78 -4.53 -1.82
CA TRP A 483 21.01 -4.45 -3.26
C TRP A 483 22.50 -4.30 -3.58
N ASP A 484 23.24 -3.47 -2.84
CA ASP A 484 24.70 -3.35 -2.96
C ASP A 484 25.39 -4.71 -2.77
N THR A 485 24.93 -5.52 -1.80
CA THR A 485 25.43 -6.88 -1.58
C THR A 485 25.20 -7.79 -2.80
N CYS A 486 24.09 -7.63 -3.51
CA CYS A 486 23.85 -8.35 -4.77
C CYS A 486 24.84 -7.92 -5.85
N LEU A 487 25.11 -6.63 -5.98
CA LEU A 487 26.11 -6.08 -6.91
C LEU A 487 27.52 -6.60 -6.62
N GLU A 488 27.94 -6.55 -5.36
CA GLU A 488 29.26 -7.04 -4.94
C GLU A 488 29.48 -8.51 -5.30
N ARG A 489 28.47 -9.36 -5.14
CA ARG A 489 28.51 -10.79 -5.48
C ARG A 489 28.90 -11.02 -6.95
N TRP A 490 28.49 -10.13 -7.84
CA TRP A 490 28.78 -10.19 -9.27
C TRP A 490 29.94 -9.28 -9.71
N GLY A 491 30.66 -8.70 -8.77
CA GLY A 491 31.75 -7.77 -9.05
C GLY A 491 31.31 -6.45 -9.67
N LEU A 492 30.06 -6.05 -9.42
CA LEU A 492 29.45 -4.80 -9.87
C LEU A 492 29.56 -3.78 -8.73
N THR A 493 30.74 -3.24 -8.49
CA THR A 493 30.99 -2.37 -7.34
C THR A 493 30.79 -0.88 -7.63
N ASP A 494 30.54 -0.53 -8.88
CA ASP A 494 30.39 0.85 -9.33
C ASP A 494 28.92 1.31 -9.32
N ALA A 495 28.73 2.61 -9.24
CA ALA A 495 27.43 3.25 -9.15
C ALA A 495 26.51 3.05 -10.37
N ALA A 496 27.00 2.48 -11.46
CA ALA A 496 26.30 2.32 -12.73
C ALA A 496 26.30 0.88 -13.26
N PRO A 497 25.66 -0.09 -12.55
CA PRO A 497 25.69 -1.49 -12.96
C PRO A 497 25.04 -1.72 -14.32
N LEU A 498 24.08 -0.90 -14.76
CA LEU A 498 23.45 -0.99 -16.07
C LEU A 498 24.41 -0.70 -17.21
N MET A 499 25.43 0.16 -17.01
CA MET A 499 26.46 0.43 -18.01
C MET A 499 27.22 -0.83 -18.43
N GLN A 500 27.34 -1.79 -17.52
CA GLN A 500 28.06 -3.03 -17.78
C GLN A 500 27.27 -4.01 -18.67
N LEU A 501 25.98 -3.82 -18.87
CA LEU A 501 25.21 -4.57 -19.88
C LEU A 501 25.81 -4.47 -21.29
N ALA A 502 26.42 -3.33 -21.64
CA ALA A 502 27.02 -3.12 -22.95
C ALA A 502 28.40 -3.79 -23.11
N THR A 503 29.07 -4.13 -22.00
CA THR A 503 30.47 -4.59 -22.02
C THR A 503 30.63 -6.03 -21.52
N ARG A 504 29.70 -6.53 -20.70
CA ARG A 504 29.73 -7.89 -20.12
C ARG A 504 28.87 -8.86 -20.94
N ARG A 505 29.45 -10.00 -21.32
CA ARG A 505 28.72 -11.06 -22.04
C ARG A 505 27.90 -11.99 -21.14
N ASP A 506 28.19 -11.98 -19.85
CA ASP A 506 27.52 -12.74 -18.80
C ASP A 506 26.37 -11.97 -18.16
N MET A 507 25.89 -10.90 -18.80
CA MET A 507 24.74 -10.13 -18.36
C MET A 507 23.67 -10.07 -19.45
N THR A 508 22.43 -10.33 -19.06
CA THR A 508 21.25 -10.28 -19.94
C THR A 508 20.15 -9.44 -19.30
N LEU A 509 19.34 -8.77 -20.12
CA LEU A 509 18.17 -8.01 -19.67
C LEU A 509 16.88 -8.76 -20.00
N VAL A 510 16.03 -8.97 -19.01
CA VAL A 510 14.66 -9.46 -19.20
C VAL A 510 13.72 -8.25 -19.22
N ALA A 511 13.19 -7.94 -20.40
CA ALA A 511 12.39 -6.73 -20.61
C ALA A 511 11.43 -6.87 -21.80
N THR A 512 10.48 -5.95 -21.88
CA THR A 512 9.71 -5.72 -23.12
C THR A 512 10.63 -5.10 -24.18
N GLU A 513 10.26 -5.22 -25.46
CA GLU A 513 11.01 -4.56 -26.54
C GLU A 513 11.12 -3.04 -26.32
N ALA A 514 10.06 -2.38 -25.83
CA ALA A 514 10.09 -0.95 -25.57
C ALA A 514 11.11 -0.58 -24.47
N THR A 515 11.17 -1.36 -23.39
CA THR A 515 12.14 -1.17 -22.31
C THR A 515 13.56 -1.47 -22.81
N ALA A 516 13.75 -2.55 -23.56
CA ALA A 516 15.08 -2.88 -24.12
C ALA A 516 15.61 -1.77 -25.08
N LYS A 517 14.73 -1.18 -25.88
CA LYS A 517 15.10 -0.02 -26.73
C LYS A 517 15.39 1.25 -25.94
N LEU A 518 14.73 1.44 -24.81
CA LEU A 518 15.04 2.55 -23.90
C LEU A 518 16.44 2.35 -23.27
N TYR A 519 16.76 1.13 -22.83
CA TYR A 519 18.09 0.79 -22.33
C TYR A 519 19.17 0.92 -23.42
N GLU A 520 18.89 0.49 -24.65
CA GLU A 520 19.79 0.66 -25.79
C GLU A 520 20.13 2.16 -25.98
N ALA A 521 19.13 3.02 -26.03
CA ALA A 521 19.33 4.45 -26.18
C ALA A 521 20.10 5.08 -25.01
N TYR A 522 19.78 4.67 -23.78
CA TYR A 522 20.48 5.10 -22.58
C TYR A 522 21.97 4.69 -22.62
N LEU A 523 22.27 3.44 -22.96
CA LEU A 523 23.64 2.95 -23.08
C LEU A 523 24.40 3.59 -24.23
N GLN A 524 23.72 3.94 -25.35
CA GLN A 524 24.31 4.70 -26.44
C GLN A 524 24.74 6.11 -26.03
N GLU A 525 24.00 6.74 -25.14
CA GLU A 525 24.33 8.08 -24.63
C GLU A 525 25.46 8.06 -23.60
N HIS A 526 25.44 7.08 -22.68
CA HIS A 526 26.31 7.09 -21.51
C HIS A 526 27.54 6.16 -21.61
N VAL A 527 27.54 5.19 -22.54
CA VAL A 527 28.63 4.21 -22.67
C VAL A 527 29.29 4.28 -24.06
N ASP A 528 28.56 3.87 -25.10
CA ASP A 528 29.09 3.77 -26.47
C ASP A 528 27.96 3.88 -27.49
N PRO A 529 28.03 4.86 -28.43
CA PRO A 529 27.03 5.05 -29.47
C PRO A 529 26.79 3.83 -30.39
N SER A 530 27.68 2.82 -30.37
CA SER A 530 27.56 1.59 -31.16
C SER A 530 26.78 0.48 -30.46
N VAL A 531 26.28 0.69 -29.24
CA VAL A 531 25.52 -0.31 -28.49
C VAL A 531 24.25 -0.71 -29.23
N ILE A 532 24.04 -2.02 -29.35
CA ILE A 532 22.85 -2.59 -29.99
C ILE A 532 22.23 -3.64 -29.04
N ALA A 533 20.91 -3.54 -28.84
CA ALA A 533 20.13 -4.57 -28.16
C ALA A 533 19.70 -5.65 -29.15
N THR A 534 20.04 -6.88 -28.85
CA THR A 534 19.68 -8.07 -29.65
C THR A 534 18.78 -8.99 -28.84
N LYS A 535 17.62 -9.32 -29.39
CA LYS A 535 16.70 -10.27 -28.76
C LYS A 535 17.25 -11.69 -28.84
N VAL A 536 17.33 -12.38 -27.70
CA VAL A 536 17.80 -13.75 -27.58
C VAL A 536 16.64 -14.74 -27.66
N SER A 537 15.60 -14.55 -26.80
CA SER A 537 14.45 -15.44 -26.73
C SER A 537 13.22 -14.73 -26.18
N ASP A 538 12.04 -15.29 -26.46
CA ASP A 538 10.77 -14.81 -25.90
C ASP A 538 10.39 -15.67 -24.68
N LEU A 539 10.04 -15.04 -23.56
CA LEU A 539 9.62 -15.70 -22.34
C LEU A 539 8.09 -15.74 -22.16
N GLY A 540 7.37 -14.88 -22.85
CA GLY A 540 5.90 -14.83 -22.79
C GLY A 540 5.32 -13.47 -22.48
N ALA A 541 3.99 -13.39 -22.43
CA ALA A 541 3.30 -12.14 -22.15
C ALA A 541 3.39 -11.79 -20.65
N GLY A 542 3.71 -10.54 -20.36
CA GLY A 542 3.80 -10.02 -18.99
C GLY A 542 2.43 -9.80 -18.34
N ALA A 543 2.41 -9.94 -17.02
CA ALA A 543 1.18 -9.81 -16.22
C ALA A 543 0.60 -8.40 -16.19
N ILE A 544 1.44 -7.37 -16.32
CA ILE A 544 1.02 -5.97 -16.16
C ILE A 544 0.58 -5.37 -17.47
N SER A 545 1.29 -5.65 -18.56
CA SER A 545 1.11 -4.96 -19.84
C SER A 545 0.54 -5.83 -20.96
N SER A 546 0.39 -7.12 -20.77
CA SER A 546 0.08 -8.11 -21.84
C SER A 546 1.09 -8.07 -23.01
N LYS A 547 2.22 -7.35 -22.85
CA LYS A 547 3.28 -7.27 -23.85
C LYS A 547 4.20 -8.47 -23.72
N MET A 548 4.80 -8.89 -24.84
CA MET A 548 5.82 -9.92 -24.84
C MET A 548 7.03 -9.45 -24.04
N ILE A 549 7.50 -10.28 -23.14
CA ILE A 549 8.75 -10.12 -22.41
C ILE A 549 9.76 -11.08 -23.01
N SER A 550 10.95 -10.59 -23.24
CA SER A 550 12.02 -11.31 -23.93
C SER A 550 13.34 -11.10 -23.19
N VAL A 551 14.28 -11.97 -23.46
CA VAL A 551 15.68 -11.83 -23.04
C VAL A 551 16.44 -11.06 -24.11
N TRP A 552 17.26 -10.11 -23.67
CA TRP A 552 18.02 -9.21 -24.52
C TRP A 552 19.48 -9.20 -24.11
N ASN A 553 20.38 -9.29 -25.11
CA ASN A 553 21.80 -9.04 -24.96
C ASN A 553 22.14 -7.69 -25.55
N PHE A 554 23.14 -7.03 -24.97
CA PHE A 554 23.71 -5.80 -25.48
C PHE A 554 25.15 -6.06 -25.93
N SER A 555 25.53 -5.44 -27.04
CA SER A 555 26.89 -5.51 -27.56
C SER A 555 27.32 -4.16 -28.11
N SER A 556 28.59 -3.84 -27.93
CA SER A 556 29.23 -2.63 -28.45
C SER A 556 30.35 -3.01 -29.39
N ALA A 557 30.58 -2.23 -30.44
CA ALA A 557 31.69 -2.46 -31.38
C ALA A 557 33.06 -2.23 -30.72
N THR A 558 33.12 -1.41 -29.66
CA THR A 558 34.34 -1.09 -28.92
C THR A 558 34.61 -2.05 -27.76
N GLY A 559 33.59 -2.78 -27.31
CA GLY A 559 33.63 -3.68 -26.18
C GLY A 559 34.04 -5.12 -26.52
N MET A 560 34.65 -5.40 -27.68
CA MET A 560 35.29 -6.66 -27.91
C MET A 560 36.64 -6.67 -27.13
N PRO A 561 36.78 -7.42 -26.03
CA PRO A 561 38.12 -7.70 -25.54
C PRO A 561 38.84 -8.44 -26.67
N THR A 562 39.94 -7.91 -27.11
CA THR A 562 40.89 -8.68 -27.96
C THR A 562 41.15 -10.01 -27.26
N ALA A 563 40.85 -11.10 -27.96
CA ALA A 563 40.96 -12.47 -27.52
C ALA A 563 42.29 -12.80 -26.88
#